data_389d6185197e47467df8ece0deaa046f
#
_entry.id   389d6185197e47467df8ece0deaa046f
#
_cell.length_a   1.000
_cell.length_b   1.000
_cell.length_c   1.000
_cell.angle_alpha   90.00
_cell.angle_beta   90.00
_cell.angle_gamma   90.00
#
_symmetry.space_group_name_H-M   'P 1'
#
loop_
_entity.id
_entity.type
_entity.pdbx_description
1 polymer ?
#
loop_
_entity_poly.entity_id
_entity_poly.type
_entity_poly.pdbx_seq_one_letter_code
_entity_poly.pdbx_strand_id
1 'polypeptide(L)'
;MFYEELMMDPQTLIKFKIFRRMLTLQNPSHPIAQLAKEMELSYQQAFIELTEIDQDLAELTPDHMSILGRGGKLQPQNIAVTIDEYRFYLLNKSVPFLYVLYMLNEDNPTITDFCAKYDVSRSTVSRKFEHLKKHLKQFQLRFTYTESNLVGDERLVRLSLFNIIWLGTRGIEWPFAIAESEAEKVVDRFTEYFPMTHSYLGRLELKYFAALILLRIKKENFAKYDKRYNFLMKNNPYFDFERLTQVVDPEVSMTDKQLKGESGFIYLMAQIFPFYLSPEEEALQQTIHFFSNKIRSIRLWQTF
;
A
#
# COMPACT_ATOMS: atom_id res chain seq x y z
N MET A 1 -4.86 7.89 -13.22
CA MET A 1 -5.85 7.70 -12.13
C MET A 1 -5.09 7.79 -10.82
N PHE A 2 -5.47 8.70 -9.95
CA PHE A 2 -4.82 8.84 -8.64
C PHE A 2 -5.32 7.76 -7.68
N TYR A 3 -4.54 7.46 -6.64
CA TYR A 3 -4.85 6.44 -5.63
C TYR A 3 -6.23 6.68 -4.98
N GLU A 4 -6.51 7.93 -4.63
CA GLU A 4 -7.77 8.34 -3.99
C GLU A 4 -8.99 8.06 -4.88
N GLU A 5 -8.85 8.19 -6.20
CA GLU A 5 -9.92 7.87 -7.16
C GLU A 5 -10.23 6.36 -7.24
N LEU A 6 -9.25 5.51 -6.86
CA LEU A 6 -9.46 4.07 -6.78
C LEU A 6 -10.15 3.66 -5.49
N MET A 7 -9.89 4.38 -4.40
CA MET A 7 -10.26 3.98 -3.05
C MET A 7 -11.41 4.77 -2.46
N MET A 8 -11.65 6.01 -2.89
CA MET A 8 -12.70 6.87 -2.37
C MET A 8 -13.86 6.97 -3.35
N ASP A 9 -15.08 7.01 -2.83
CA ASP A 9 -16.22 7.37 -3.66
C ASP A 9 -16.22 8.88 -3.98
N PRO A 10 -17.03 9.33 -4.98
CA PRO A 10 -16.98 10.71 -5.44
C PRO A 10 -17.19 11.77 -4.36
N GLN A 11 -18.08 11.51 -3.38
CA GLN A 11 -18.33 12.43 -2.29
C GLN A 11 -17.12 12.53 -1.35
N THR A 12 -16.60 11.40 -0.90
CA THR A 12 -15.38 11.35 -0.07
C THR A 12 -14.20 12.02 -0.77
N LEU A 13 -14.09 11.84 -2.09
CA LEU A 13 -13.01 12.46 -2.89
C LEU A 13 -13.16 14.00 -2.94
N ILE A 14 -14.39 14.52 -3.06
CA ILE A 14 -14.65 15.96 -2.99
C ILE A 14 -14.25 16.50 -1.61
N LYS A 15 -14.67 15.84 -0.54
CA LYS A 15 -14.32 16.18 0.84
C LYS A 15 -12.80 16.26 1.03
N PHE A 16 -12.06 15.25 0.54
CA PHE A 16 -10.60 15.24 0.60
C PHE A 16 -9.96 16.38 -0.22
N LYS A 17 -10.48 16.67 -1.41
CA LYS A 17 -10.00 17.81 -2.23
C LYS A 17 -10.21 19.15 -1.54
N ILE A 18 -11.38 19.37 -0.92
CA ILE A 18 -11.68 20.57 -0.14
C ILE A 18 -10.69 20.69 1.03
N PHE A 19 -10.48 19.62 1.80
CA PHE A 19 -9.53 19.61 2.91
C PHE A 19 -8.12 19.98 2.46
N ARG A 20 -7.62 19.35 1.38
CA ARG A 20 -6.32 19.70 0.80
C ARG A 20 -6.21 21.17 0.40
N ARG A 21 -7.30 21.72 -0.16
CA ARG A 21 -7.33 23.15 -0.54
C ARG A 21 -7.27 24.05 0.68
N MET A 22 -8.00 23.70 1.74
CA MET A 22 -7.97 24.48 3.00
C MET A 22 -6.57 24.59 3.59
N LEU A 23 -5.79 23.52 3.59
CA LEU A 23 -4.41 23.51 4.09
C LEU A 23 -3.46 24.44 3.31
N THR A 24 -3.83 24.85 2.10
CA THR A 24 -3.04 25.79 1.28
C THR A 24 -3.49 27.26 1.40
N LEU A 25 -4.56 27.53 2.18
CA LEU A 25 -5.08 28.88 2.35
C LEU A 25 -4.16 29.67 3.32
N GLN A 26 -3.65 30.78 2.85
CA GLN A 26 -2.80 31.67 3.66
C GLN A 26 -3.61 32.66 4.51
N ASN A 27 -4.87 32.91 4.14
CA ASN A 27 -5.72 33.86 4.84
C ASN A 27 -6.42 33.16 6.01
N PRO A 28 -6.22 33.62 7.27
CA PRO A 28 -6.86 33.06 8.44
C PRO A 28 -8.40 33.21 8.46
N SER A 29 -8.95 33.96 7.53
CA SER A 29 -10.41 34.19 7.43
C SER A 29 -10.84 34.16 5.96
N HIS A 30 -10.97 32.96 5.38
CA HIS A 30 -11.28 32.77 3.96
C HIS A 30 -12.81 32.65 3.75
N PRO A 31 -13.43 33.39 2.79
CA PRO A 31 -14.86 33.27 2.53
C PRO A 31 -15.22 31.89 1.93
N ILE A 32 -16.25 31.21 2.48
CA ILE A 32 -16.74 29.93 1.94
C ILE A 32 -17.21 30.09 0.49
N ALA A 33 -17.81 31.22 0.14
CA ALA A 33 -18.25 31.49 -1.24
C ALA A 33 -17.08 31.50 -2.25
N GLN A 34 -15.89 31.95 -1.83
CA GLN A 34 -14.70 31.94 -2.68
C GLN A 34 -14.17 30.51 -2.84
N LEU A 35 -14.08 29.74 -1.76
CA LEU A 35 -13.69 28.33 -1.82
C LEU A 35 -14.65 27.52 -2.70
N ALA A 36 -15.97 27.73 -2.55
CA ALA A 36 -16.99 27.08 -3.38
C ALA A 36 -16.75 27.33 -4.88
N LYS A 37 -16.47 28.60 -5.25
CA LYS A 37 -16.15 28.97 -6.64
C LYS A 37 -14.87 28.29 -7.13
N GLU A 38 -13.81 28.26 -6.31
CA GLU A 38 -12.52 27.61 -6.65
C GLU A 38 -12.66 26.09 -6.84
N MET A 39 -13.60 25.46 -6.10
CA MET A 39 -13.87 24.02 -6.17
C MET A 39 -14.97 23.66 -7.17
N GLU A 40 -15.53 24.64 -7.92
CA GLU A 40 -16.63 24.46 -8.86
C GLU A 40 -17.90 23.87 -8.21
N LEU A 41 -18.15 24.25 -6.94
CA LEU A 41 -19.31 23.82 -6.16
C LEU A 41 -20.30 24.99 -5.95
N SER A 42 -21.56 24.67 -5.70
CA SER A 42 -22.48 25.65 -5.12
C SER A 42 -22.09 25.97 -3.67
N TYR A 43 -22.45 27.15 -3.18
CA TYR A 43 -22.23 27.52 -1.79
C TYR A 43 -22.82 26.50 -0.81
N GLN A 44 -24.03 26.01 -1.10
CA GLN A 44 -24.70 25.02 -0.25
C GLN A 44 -23.96 23.69 -0.20
N GLN A 45 -23.49 23.19 -1.34
CA GLN A 45 -22.67 21.96 -1.39
C GLN A 45 -21.37 22.15 -0.61
N ALA A 46 -20.63 23.23 -0.85
CA ALA A 46 -19.40 23.50 -0.13
C ALA A 46 -19.63 23.62 1.38
N PHE A 47 -20.72 24.24 1.82
CA PHE A 47 -21.05 24.38 3.24
C PHE A 47 -21.39 23.02 3.89
N ILE A 48 -22.11 22.15 3.19
CA ILE A 48 -22.40 20.77 3.66
C ILE A 48 -21.10 19.99 3.85
N GLU A 49 -20.25 19.95 2.82
CA GLU A 49 -18.97 19.22 2.87
C GLU A 49 -18.04 19.78 3.96
N LEU A 50 -17.99 21.10 4.13
CA LEU A 50 -17.21 21.73 5.18
C LEU A 50 -17.74 21.42 6.58
N THR A 51 -19.06 21.30 6.75
CA THR A 51 -19.69 20.89 8.01
C THR A 51 -19.33 19.44 8.35
N GLU A 52 -19.35 18.55 7.35
CA GLU A 52 -18.93 17.17 7.53
C GLU A 52 -17.42 17.06 7.82
N ILE A 53 -16.57 17.86 7.17
CA ILE A 53 -15.14 17.93 7.48
C ILE A 53 -14.93 18.40 8.92
N ASP A 54 -15.65 19.42 9.38
CA ASP A 54 -15.55 19.93 10.74
C ASP A 54 -15.91 18.85 11.78
N GLN A 55 -16.93 18.05 11.50
CA GLN A 55 -17.31 16.88 12.32
C GLN A 55 -16.23 15.80 12.31
N ASP A 56 -15.68 15.46 11.13
CA ASP A 56 -14.60 14.49 11.01
C ASP A 56 -13.37 14.93 11.82
N LEU A 57 -13.03 16.23 11.79
CA LEU A 57 -11.91 16.81 12.56
C LEU A 57 -12.16 16.75 14.06
N ALA A 58 -13.41 16.92 14.52
CA ALA A 58 -13.77 16.79 15.92
C ALA A 58 -13.66 15.33 16.41
N GLU A 59 -13.90 14.34 15.55
CA GLU A 59 -13.63 12.93 15.86
C GLU A 59 -12.11 12.63 16.00
N LEU A 60 -11.29 13.31 15.20
CA LEU A 60 -9.83 13.09 15.16
C LEU A 60 -9.06 13.83 16.25
N THR A 61 -9.59 14.95 16.74
CA THR A 61 -8.88 15.84 17.66
C THR A 61 -9.76 16.17 18.87
N PRO A 62 -9.40 15.72 20.10
CA PRO A 62 -10.21 15.97 21.29
C PRO A 62 -10.47 17.45 21.59
N ASP A 63 -9.49 18.31 21.32
CA ASP A 63 -9.57 19.77 21.58
C ASP A 63 -9.90 20.55 20.29
N HIS A 64 -10.73 19.96 19.42
CA HIS A 64 -11.06 20.56 18.12
C HIS A 64 -11.72 21.93 18.27
N MET A 65 -11.17 22.91 17.56
CA MET A 65 -11.83 24.19 17.32
C MET A 65 -12.43 24.21 15.92
N SER A 66 -13.72 24.57 15.80
CA SER A 66 -14.41 24.58 14.53
C SER A 66 -13.68 25.38 13.44
N ILE A 67 -13.60 24.80 12.26
CA ILE A 67 -13.09 25.47 11.06
C ILE A 67 -14.13 26.42 10.45
N LEU A 68 -15.37 26.40 10.95
CA LEU A 68 -16.47 27.26 10.50
C LEU A 68 -16.55 28.50 11.39
N GLY A 69 -16.20 29.65 10.83
CA GLY A 69 -16.28 30.94 11.49
C GLY A 69 -17.60 31.68 11.25
N ARG A 70 -17.80 32.80 11.97
CA ARG A 70 -18.99 33.65 11.79
C ARG A 70 -18.99 34.30 10.41
N GLY A 71 -20.19 34.56 9.88
CA GLY A 71 -20.38 35.29 8.62
C GLY A 71 -19.93 34.55 7.37
N GLY A 72 -20.00 33.22 7.35
CA GLY A 72 -19.66 32.42 6.17
C GLY A 72 -18.14 32.42 5.85
N LYS A 73 -17.31 32.47 6.86
CA LYS A 73 -15.85 32.44 6.77
C LYS A 73 -15.28 31.15 7.31
N LEU A 74 -14.19 30.69 6.72
CA LEU A 74 -13.37 29.58 7.20
C LEU A 74 -12.25 30.04 8.10
N GLN A 75 -11.85 29.18 9.02
CA GLN A 75 -10.71 29.33 9.91
C GLN A 75 -9.72 28.17 9.73
N PRO A 76 -8.94 28.15 8.62
CA PRO A 76 -8.04 27.04 8.30
C PRO A 76 -6.95 26.81 9.37
N GLN A 77 -6.60 27.84 10.15
CA GLN A 77 -5.64 27.75 11.25
C GLN A 77 -6.08 26.82 12.38
N ASN A 78 -7.38 26.46 12.45
CA ASN A 78 -7.92 25.53 13.44
C ASN A 78 -7.73 24.07 13.04
N ILE A 79 -7.22 23.79 11.83
CA ILE A 79 -6.89 22.44 11.39
C ILE A 79 -5.61 21.98 12.10
N ALA A 80 -5.75 21.02 13.00
CA ALA A 80 -4.64 20.45 13.78
C ALA A 80 -4.12 19.10 13.23
N VAL A 81 -4.78 18.54 12.21
CA VAL A 81 -4.42 17.25 11.60
C VAL A 81 -3.69 17.46 10.28
N THR A 82 -2.78 16.55 9.97
CA THR A 82 -2.05 16.53 8.70
C THR A 82 -2.92 16.02 7.56
N ILE A 83 -2.47 16.25 6.34
CA ILE A 83 -3.14 15.73 5.14
C ILE A 83 -3.19 14.20 5.12
N ASP A 84 -2.15 13.54 5.62
CA ASP A 84 -2.05 12.08 5.62
C ASP A 84 -2.94 11.45 6.70
N GLU A 85 -3.05 12.07 7.88
CA GLU A 85 -3.97 11.64 8.94
C GLU A 85 -5.43 11.75 8.49
N TYR A 86 -5.84 12.89 7.93
CA TYR A 86 -7.22 13.03 7.44
C TYR A 86 -7.53 12.09 6.28
N ARG A 87 -6.57 11.92 5.34
CA ARG A 87 -6.68 10.97 4.25
C ARG A 87 -6.86 9.55 4.75
N PHE A 88 -6.07 9.13 5.74
CA PHE A 88 -6.15 7.80 6.33
C PHE A 88 -7.49 7.59 7.04
N TYR A 89 -7.97 8.59 7.78
CA TYR A 89 -9.30 8.57 8.39
C TYR A 89 -10.41 8.33 7.34
N LEU A 90 -10.38 9.04 6.21
CA LEU A 90 -11.34 8.84 5.13
C LEU A 90 -11.23 7.44 4.48
N LEU A 91 -10.02 6.92 4.35
CA LEU A 91 -9.78 5.57 3.83
C LEU A 91 -10.33 4.49 4.76
N ASN A 92 -10.22 4.66 6.07
CA ASN A 92 -10.79 3.76 7.07
C ASN A 92 -12.34 3.77 7.11
N LYS A 93 -12.97 4.71 6.41
CA LYS A 93 -14.43 4.73 6.13
C LYS A 93 -14.75 4.26 4.69
N SER A 94 -13.74 3.98 3.87
CA SER A 94 -13.89 3.60 2.47
C SER A 94 -14.08 2.08 2.29
N VAL A 95 -15.16 1.67 1.66
CA VAL A 95 -15.47 0.25 1.42
C VAL A 95 -14.36 -0.49 0.65
N PRO A 96 -13.75 0.04 -0.44
CA PRO A 96 -12.65 -0.63 -1.12
C PRO A 96 -11.44 -0.87 -0.21
N PHE A 97 -11.01 0.12 0.55
CA PHE A 97 -9.86 0.00 1.42
C PHE A 97 -10.11 -0.97 2.58
N LEU A 98 -11.26 -0.84 3.25
CA LEU A 98 -11.68 -1.74 4.32
C LEU A 98 -11.76 -3.20 3.84
N TYR A 99 -12.26 -3.43 2.63
CA TYR A 99 -12.35 -4.80 2.10
C TYR A 99 -10.98 -5.40 1.80
N VAL A 100 -10.03 -4.62 1.29
CA VAL A 100 -8.66 -5.11 1.07
C VAL A 100 -8.02 -5.50 2.39
N LEU A 101 -8.14 -4.67 3.43
CA LEU A 101 -7.64 -5.00 4.77
C LEU A 101 -8.35 -6.21 5.37
N TYR A 102 -9.67 -6.28 5.28
CA TYR A 102 -10.47 -7.40 5.74
C TYR A 102 -10.04 -8.72 5.06
N MET A 103 -9.96 -8.71 3.73
CA MET A 103 -9.55 -9.87 2.94
C MET A 103 -8.16 -10.38 3.34
N LEU A 104 -7.25 -9.47 3.67
CA LEU A 104 -5.89 -9.83 4.05
C LEU A 104 -5.78 -10.35 5.48
N ASN A 105 -6.49 -9.74 6.42
CA ASN A 105 -6.34 -9.96 7.85
C ASN A 105 -7.22 -11.09 8.43
N GLU A 106 -8.39 -11.34 7.86
CA GLU A 106 -9.27 -12.41 8.36
C GLU A 106 -8.81 -13.79 7.84
N ASP A 107 -8.91 -14.83 8.66
CA ASP A 107 -8.45 -16.17 8.29
C ASP A 107 -9.26 -16.80 7.14
N ASN A 108 -10.59 -16.71 7.19
CA ASN A 108 -11.50 -17.23 6.16
C ASN A 108 -12.46 -16.14 5.68
N PRO A 109 -11.98 -15.09 5.00
CA PRO A 109 -12.80 -13.94 4.65
C PRO A 109 -13.86 -14.30 3.62
N THR A 110 -15.12 -13.91 3.87
CA THR A 110 -16.20 -13.99 2.87
C THR A 110 -16.83 -12.62 2.64
N ILE A 111 -17.43 -12.43 1.47
CA ILE A 111 -18.18 -11.19 1.18
C ILE A 111 -19.40 -11.05 2.09
N THR A 112 -19.99 -12.16 2.52
CA THR A 112 -21.16 -12.14 3.40
C THR A 112 -20.81 -11.59 4.77
N ASP A 113 -19.71 -12.08 5.36
CA ASP A 113 -19.25 -11.65 6.67
C ASP A 113 -18.74 -10.21 6.63
N PHE A 114 -18.08 -9.81 5.54
CA PHE A 114 -17.72 -8.42 5.32
C PHE A 114 -18.95 -7.50 5.31
N CYS A 115 -19.99 -7.88 4.53
CA CYS A 115 -21.22 -7.09 4.45
C CYS A 115 -21.91 -6.96 5.81
N ALA A 116 -21.93 -8.04 6.60
CA ALA A 116 -22.49 -8.03 7.96
C ALA A 116 -21.64 -7.18 8.92
N LYS A 117 -20.31 -7.30 8.86
CA LYS A 117 -19.37 -6.58 9.74
C LYS A 117 -19.42 -5.05 9.54
N TYR A 118 -19.57 -4.60 8.31
CA TYR A 118 -19.49 -3.17 7.94
C TYR A 118 -20.84 -2.56 7.55
N ASP A 119 -21.94 -3.29 7.76
CA ASP A 119 -23.31 -2.86 7.42
C ASP A 119 -23.46 -2.33 5.99
N VAL A 120 -22.92 -3.08 5.04
CA VAL A 120 -22.97 -2.71 3.61
C VAL A 120 -23.57 -3.83 2.77
N SER A 121 -24.36 -3.49 1.74
CA SER A 121 -24.90 -4.49 0.82
C SER A 121 -23.84 -4.97 -0.19
N ARG A 122 -24.01 -6.21 -0.70
CA ARG A 122 -23.17 -6.75 -1.79
C ARG A 122 -23.19 -5.85 -3.03
N SER A 123 -24.32 -5.24 -3.35
CA SER A 123 -24.45 -4.30 -4.47
C SER A 123 -23.62 -3.04 -4.24
N THR A 124 -23.60 -2.52 -3.02
CA THR A 124 -22.76 -1.38 -2.63
C THR A 124 -21.28 -1.71 -2.76
N VAL A 125 -20.85 -2.87 -2.27
CA VAL A 125 -19.47 -3.35 -2.43
C VAL A 125 -19.14 -3.43 -3.92
N SER A 126 -19.94 -4.11 -4.72
CA SER A 126 -19.68 -4.27 -6.16
C SER A 126 -19.53 -2.93 -6.89
N ARG A 127 -20.41 -1.98 -6.60
CA ARG A 127 -20.39 -0.64 -7.20
C ARG A 127 -19.16 0.17 -6.79
N LYS A 128 -18.85 0.20 -5.48
CA LYS A 128 -17.70 0.97 -4.96
C LYS A 128 -16.36 0.38 -5.37
N PHE A 129 -16.33 -0.91 -5.71
CA PHE A 129 -15.14 -1.63 -6.19
C PHE A 129 -14.83 -1.46 -7.68
N GLU A 130 -15.72 -0.87 -8.46
CA GLU A 130 -15.62 -0.90 -9.93
C GLU A 130 -14.30 -0.28 -10.45
N HIS A 131 -13.88 0.85 -9.88
CA HIS A 131 -12.63 1.51 -10.25
C HIS A 131 -11.41 0.64 -9.93
N LEU A 132 -11.36 0.07 -8.73
CA LEU A 132 -10.28 -0.80 -8.29
C LEU A 132 -10.21 -2.09 -9.13
N LYS A 133 -11.35 -2.74 -9.39
CA LYS A 133 -11.43 -3.91 -10.28
C LYS A 133 -10.90 -3.62 -11.67
N LYS A 134 -11.32 -2.49 -12.28
CA LYS A 134 -10.88 -2.08 -13.60
C LYS A 134 -9.37 -1.84 -13.64
N HIS A 135 -8.83 -1.24 -12.59
CA HIS A 135 -7.39 -1.02 -12.44
C HIS A 135 -6.63 -2.34 -12.34
N LEU A 136 -7.02 -3.22 -11.43
CA LEU A 136 -6.35 -4.51 -11.19
C LEU A 136 -6.45 -5.46 -12.40
N LYS A 137 -7.54 -5.38 -13.18
CA LYS A 137 -7.71 -6.17 -14.41
C LYS A 137 -6.61 -5.90 -15.44
N GLN A 138 -6.01 -4.70 -15.46
CA GLN A 138 -4.88 -4.37 -16.35
C GLN A 138 -3.64 -5.23 -16.05
N PHE A 139 -3.52 -5.70 -14.80
CA PHE A 139 -2.46 -6.60 -14.33
C PHE A 139 -2.91 -8.07 -14.31
N GLN A 140 -4.06 -8.41 -14.94
CA GLN A 140 -4.66 -9.74 -14.95
C GLN A 140 -5.01 -10.25 -13.54
N LEU A 141 -5.27 -9.32 -12.60
CA LEU A 141 -5.71 -9.63 -11.25
C LEU A 141 -7.22 -9.50 -11.14
N ARG A 142 -7.84 -10.35 -10.31
CA ARG A 142 -9.27 -10.31 -10.05
C ARG A 142 -9.60 -10.68 -8.61
N PHE A 143 -10.66 -10.06 -8.07
CA PHE A 143 -11.23 -10.47 -6.79
C PHE A 143 -12.11 -11.71 -6.95
N THR A 144 -12.00 -12.63 -5.99
CA THR A 144 -12.98 -13.67 -5.73
C THR A 144 -13.83 -13.27 -4.52
N TYR A 145 -15.11 -13.67 -4.48
CA TYR A 145 -16.03 -13.20 -3.44
C TYR A 145 -16.53 -14.30 -2.53
N THR A 146 -16.54 -15.55 -2.98
CA THR A 146 -16.90 -16.69 -2.16
C THR A 146 -15.89 -16.91 -1.06
N GLU A 147 -14.64 -17.02 -1.46
CA GLU A 147 -13.47 -16.86 -0.59
C GLU A 147 -12.87 -15.51 -0.97
N SER A 148 -13.08 -14.51 -0.13
CA SER A 148 -12.60 -13.17 -0.45
C SER A 148 -11.08 -13.17 -0.61
N ASN A 149 -10.62 -13.10 -1.87
CA ASN A 149 -9.20 -13.16 -2.21
C ASN A 149 -8.92 -12.33 -3.47
N LEU A 150 -7.71 -11.84 -3.59
CA LEU A 150 -7.17 -11.30 -4.83
C LEU A 150 -6.32 -12.39 -5.49
N VAL A 151 -6.69 -12.78 -6.72
CA VAL A 151 -6.08 -13.91 -7.43
C VAL A 151 -5.48 -13.47 -8.76
N GLY A 152 -4.40 -14.16 -9.15
CA GLY A 152 -3.62 -13.92 -10.34
C GLY A 152 -2.20 -14.44 -10.16
N ASP A 153 -1.21 -13.80 -10.80
CA ASP A 153 0.20 -14.03 -10.47
C ASP A 153 0.48 -13.50 -9.06
N GLU A 154 0.84 -14.38 -8.12
CA GLU A 154 1.01 -14.02 -6.72
C GLU A 154 2.03 -12.90 -6.49
N ARG A 155 3.03 -12.78 -7.34
CA ARG A 155 4.00 -11.68 -7.30
C ARG A 155 3.35 -10.34 -7.55
N LEU A 156 2.46 -10.28 -8.55
CA LEU A 156 1.68 -9.07 -8.88
C LEU A 156 0.58 -8.81 -7.85
N VAL A 157 -0.01 -9.86 -7.29
CA VAL A 157 -0.96 -9.76 -6.16
C VAL A 157 -0.29 -9.06 -5.00
N ARG A 158 0.88 -9.54 -4.54
CA ARG A 158 1.62 -8.98 -3.40
C ARG A 158 2.06 -7.53 -3.66
N LEU A 159 2.60 -7.24 -4.85
CA LEU A 159 2.97 -5.86 -5.21
C LEU A 159 1.77 -4.92 -5.24
N SER A 160 0.64 -5.38 -5.77
CA SER A 160 -0.59 -4.57 -5.81
C SER A 160 -1.14 -4.33 -4.41
N LEU A 161 -1.20 -5.34 -3.56
CA LEU A 161 -1.64 -5.22 -2.16
C LEU A 161 -0.70 -4.32 -1.37
N PHE A 162 0.62 -4.49 -1.52
CA PHE A 162 1.60 -3.60 -0.89
C PHE A 162 1.36 -2.15 -1.29
N ASN A 163 1.25 -1.85 -2.57
CA ASN A 163 1.00 -0.49 -3.03
C ASN A 163 -0.33 0.08 -2.49
N ILE A 164 -1.39 -0.73 -2.47
CA ILE A 164 -2.69 -0.31 -1.94
C ILE A 164 -2.57 0.05 -0.46
N ILE A 165 -1.94 -0.81 0.33
CA ILE A 165 -1.85 -0.64 1.78
C ILE A 165 -0.85 0.47 2.12
N TRP A 166 0.35 0.44 1.53
CA TRP A 166 1.39 1.44 1.80
C TRP A 166 0.96 2.85 1.41
N LEU A 167 0.43 3.04 0.20
CA LEU A 167 -0.10 4.33 -0.23
C LEU A 167 -1.32 4.77 0.59
N GLY A 168 -2.07 3.84 1.16
CA GLY A 168 -3.17 4.12 2.06
C GLY A 168 -2.71 4.64 3.41
N THR A 169 -1.88 3.89 4.08
CA THR A 169 -1.45 4.13 5.46
C THR A 169 -0.27 5.10 5.58
N ARG A 170 0.67 5.06 4.62
CA ARG A 170 1.95 5.79 4.67
C ARG A 170 2.69 5.63 6.00
N GLY A 171 2.51 4.49 6.65
CA GLY A 171 3.15 4.18 7.93
C GLY A 171 2.53 4.87 9.16
N ILE A 172 1.35 5.48 9.04
CA ILE A 172 0.65 6.14 10.17
C ILE A 172 0.22 5.10 11.20
N GLU A 173 -0.33 3.97 10.74
CA GLU A 173 -0.76 2.88 11.59
C GLU A 173 -0.37 1.53 11.01
N TRP A 174 -0.20 0.54 11.89
CA TRP A 174 0.05 -0.84 11.51
C TRP A 174 -1.28 -1.54 11.16
N PRO A 175 -1.55 -1.83 9.87
CA PRO A 175 -2.87 -2.29 9.44
C PRO A 175 -3.03 -3.82 9.41
N PHE A 176 -2.03 -4.58 9.88
CA PHE A 176 -1.96 -6.02 9.74
C PHE A 176 -2.36 -6.73 11.02
N ALA A 177 -3.03 -7.90 10.89
CA ALA A 177 -3.43 -8.74 12.03
C ALA A 177 -2.26 -9.47 12.70
N ILE A 178 -1.10 -9.57 12.01
CA ILE A 178 0.12 -10.10 12.63
C ILE A 178 0.82 -9.01 13.42
N ALA A 179 1.57 -9.42 14.46
CA ALA A 179 2.35 -8.49 15.25
C ALA A 179 3.48 -7.85 14.43
N GLU A 180 3.73 -6.56 14.64
CA GLU A 180 4.83 -5.85 13.96
C GLU A 180 6.19 -6.52 14.23
N SER A 181 6.36 -7.09 15.42
CA SER A 181 7.58 -7.84 15.81
C SER A 181 7.82 -9.12 14.99
N GLU A 182 6.78 -9.72 14.43
CA GLU A 182 6.95 -10.88 13.52
C GLU A 182 7.50 -10.43 12.17
N ALA A 183 6.96 -9.33 11.64
CA ALA A 183 7.49 -8.72 10.41
C ALA A 183 8.93 -8.22 10.60
N GLU A 184 9.25 -7.64 11.77
CA GLU A 184 10.60 -7.20 12.11
C GLU A 184 11.62 -8.33 12.04
N LYS A 185 11.31 -9.52 12.56
CA LYS A 185 12.18 -10.71 12.45
C LYS A 185 12.49 -11.11 11.01
N VAL A 186 11.51 -10.98 10.11
CA VAL A 186 11.75 -11.24 8.68
C VAL A 186 12.66 -10.19 8.07
N VAL A 187 12.47 -8.92 8.43
CA VAL A 187 13.32 -7.82 7.97
C VAL A 187 14.75 -8.00 8.49
N ASP A 188 14.94 -8.39 9.74
CA ASP A 188 16.27 -8.65 10.31
C ASP A 188 16.99 -9.75 9.51
N ARG A 189 16.35 -10.90 9.31
CA ARG A 189 16.92 -11.99 8.50
C ARG A 189 17.21 -11.56 7.05
N PHE A 190 16.31 -10.75 6.47
CA PHE A 190 16.49 -10.22 5.13
C PHE A 190 17.71 -9.28 5.05
N THR A 191 17.89 -8.41 6.03
CA THR A 191 19.00 -7.45 6.08
C THR A 191 20.35 -8.09 6.44
N GLU A 192 20.34 -9.18 7.22
CA GLU A 192 21.52 -10.01 7.45
C GLU A 192 21.99 -10.70 6.16
N TYR A 193 21.03 -11.15 5.34
CA TYR A 193 21.32 -11.81 4.08
C TYR A 193 21.75 -10.83 2.98
N PHE A 194 21.02 -9.70 2.86
CA PHE A 194 21.32 -8.63 1.93
C PHE A 194 21.84 -7.41 2.71
N PRO A 195 23.17 -7.24 2.81
CA PRO A 195 23.76 -6.13 3.55
C PRO A 195 23.45 -4.80 2.84
N MET A 196 22.31 -4.24 3.14
CA MET A 196 21.84 -2.98 2.59
C MET A 196 21.65 -1.97 3.71
N THR A 197 21.99 -0.72 3.44
CA THR A 197 21.73 0.37 4.37
C THR A 197 20.29 0.84 4.18
N HIS A 198 19.52 0.83 5.24
CA HIS A 198 18.11 1.26 5.20
C HIS A 198 17.94 2.58 5.92
N SER A 199 17.22 3.51 5.26
CA SER A 199 16.59 4.62 5.97
C SER A 199 15.48 4.09 6.88
N TYR A 200 15.07 4.89 7.88
CA TYR A 200 13.90 4.57 8.70
C TYR A 200 12.67 4.20 7.86
N LEU A 201 12.40 5.01 6.83
CA LEU A 201 11.26 4.79 5.91
C LEU A 201 11.42 3.49 5.13
N GLY A 202 12.62 3.21 4.59
CA GLY A 202 12.87 1.97 3.87
C GLY A 202 12.72 0.72 4.74
N ARG A 203 13.12 0.79 6.01
CA ARG A 203 12.90 -0.30 6.95
C ARG A 203 11.41 -0.49 7.27
N LEU A 204 10.66 0.59 7.39
CA LEU A 204 9.20 0.53 7.59
C LEU A 204 8.48 -0.08 6.37
N GLU A 205 8.86 0.31 5.16
CA GLU A 205 8.34 -0.30 3.92
C GLU A 205 8.63 -1.80 3.86
N LEU A 206 9.85 -2.22 4.22
CA LEU A 206 10.20 -3.64 4.30
C LEU A 206 9.35 -4.39 5.32
N LYS A 207 9.04 -3.80 6.49
CA LYS A 207 8.15 -4.42 7.49
C LYS A 207 6.74 -4.63 6.93
N TYR A 208 6.19 -3.63 6.26
CA TYR A 208 4.88 -3.77 5.61
C TYR A 208 4.86 -4.88 4.57
N PHE A 209 5.92 -4.95 3.79
CA PHE A 209 6.07 -5.97 2.77
C PHE A 209 6.25 -7.37 3.37
N ALA A 210 7.05 -7.49 4.44
CA ALA A 210 7.23 -8.75 5.19
C ALA A 210 5.90 -9.24 5.80
N ALA A 211 5.14 -8.34 6.43
CA ALA A 211 3.81 -8.66 6.97
C ALA A 211 2.87 -9.21 5.89
N LEU A 212 2.86 -8.56 4.73
CA LEU A 212 2.04 -9.00 3.61
C LEU A 212 2.46 -10.40 3.12
N ILE A 213 3.76 -10.67 2.99
CA ILE A 213 4.26 -11.98 2.59
C ILE A 213 3.82 -13.05 3.59
N LEU A 214 4.01 -12.82 4.90
CA LEU A 214 3.62 -13.76 5.95
C LEU A 214 2.13 -14.07 5.91
N LEU A 215 1.27 -13.05 5.80
CA LEU A 215 -0.19 -13.24 5.71
C LEU A 215 -0.61 -14.00 4.45
N ARG A 216 0.08 -13.78 3.31
CA ARG A 216 -0.20 -14.49 2.07
C ARG A 216 0.25 -15.95 2.14
N ILE A 217 1.40 -16.22 2.74
CA ILE A 217 1.93 -17.58 2.96
C ILE A 217 1.02 -18.33 3.93
N LYS A 218 0.60 -17.71 5.05
CA LYS A 218 -0.33 -18.29 6.02
C LYS A 218 -1.64 -18.76 5.38
N LYS A 219 -2.07 -18.08 4.31
CA LYS A 219 -3.25 -18.43 3.49
C LYS A 219 -2.92 -19.32 2.30
N GLU A 220 -1.79 -20.00 2.30
CA GLU A 220 -1.33 -20.90 1.25
C GLU A 220 -1.23 -20.27 -0.16
N ASN A 221 -1.09 -18.94 -0.23
CA ASN A 221 -0.87 -18.23 -1.48
C ASN A 221 0.63 -18.06 -1.73
N PHE A 222 1.22 -18.97 -2.49
CA PHE A 222 2.66 -19.01 -2.75
C PHE A 222 3.03 -18.42 -4.10
N ALA A 223 4.15 -17.68 -4.14
CA ALA A 223 4.75 -17.22 -5.38
C ALA A 223 5.23 -18.41 -6.21
N LYS A 224 5.01 -18.34 -7.52
CA LYS A 224 5.49 -19.38 -8.44
C LYS A 224 6.89 -19.03 -8.96
N TYR A 225 7.74 -20.03 -9.01
CA TYR A 225 9.07 -19.88 -9.61
C TYR A 225 8.94 -19.55 -11.10
N ASP A 226 9.64 -18.51 -11.54
CA ASP A 226 9.72 -18.11 -12.93
C ASP A 226 11.10 -18.38 -13.50
N LYS A 227 11.18 -19.24 -14.50
CA LYS A 227 12.45 -19.59 -15.16
C LYS A 227 13.16 -18.38 -15.78
N ARG A 228 12.43 -17.28 -16.05
CA ARG A 228 13.01 -16.03 -16.54
C ARG A 228 13.99 -15.41 -15.56
N TYR A 229 13.90 -15.75 -14.27
CA TYR A 229 14.85 -15.29 -13.25
C TYR A 229 16.17 -16.09 -13.21
N ASN A 230 16.28 -17.23 -13.92
CA ASN A 230 17.49 -18.03 -13.92
C ASN A 230 18.73 -17.21 -14.30
N PHE A 231 18.57 -16.24 -15.22
CA PHE A 231 19.70 -15.39 -15.62
C PHE A 231 20.19 -14.46 -14.50
N LEU A 232 19.29 -14.03 -13.60
CA LEU A 232 19.64 -13.21 -12.43
C LEU A 232 20.27 -14.05 -11.32
N MET A 233 19.91 -15.32 -11.23
CA MET A 233 20.31 -16.23 -10.15
C MET A 233 21.61 -16.96 -10.47
N LYS A 234 21.83 -17.31 -11.74
CA LYS A 234 23.01 -18.10 -12.16
C LYS A 234 24.31 -17.31 -11.91
N ASN A 235 25.20 -17.90 -11.13
CA ASN A 235 26.49 -17.32 -10.73
C ASN A 235 26.36 -15.97 -9.98
N ASN A 236 25.25 -15.78 -9.27
CA ASN A 236 25.06 -14.63 -8.41
C ASN A 236 25.57 -14.96 -7.00
N PRO A 237 26.58 -14.27 -6.48
CA PRO A 237 27.13 -14.55 -5.15
C PRO A 237 26.14 -14.28 -4.01
N TYR A 238 25.11 -13.47 -4.26
CA TYR A 238 24.06 -13.15 -3.29
C TYR A 238 22.83 -14.05 -3.41
N PHE A 239 22.79 -14.97 -4.36
CA PHE A 239 21.70 -15.91 -4.53
C PHE A 239 22.10 -17.29 -3.99
N ASP A 240 21.85 -17.49 -2.70
CA ASP A 240 21.91 -18.79 -2.06
C ASP A 240 20.48 -19.24 -1.75
N PHE A 241 20.06 -20.30 -2.43
CA PHE A 241 18.69 -20.79 -2.36
C PHE A 241 18.31 -21.31 -0.98
N GLU A 242 19.22 -22.01 -0.31
CA GLU A 242 18.98 -22.56 1.02
C GLU A 242 18.87 -21.45 2.08
N ARG A 243 19.71 -20.43 2.00
CA ARG A 243 19.67 -19.27 2.92
C ARG A 243 18.44 -18.38 2.67
N LEU A 244 18.05 -18.16 1.42
CA LEU A 244 16.85 -17.36 1.10
C LEU A 244 15.56 -17.97 1.64
N THR A 245 15.48 -19.30 1.72
CA THR A 245 14.34 -19.98 2.34
C THR A 245 14.21 -19.67 3.82
N GLN A 246 15.31 -19.40 4.50
CA GLN A 246 15.34 -19.05 5.93
C GLN A 246 14.84 -17.62 6.20
N VAL A 247 14.81 -16.75 5.19
CA VAL A 247 14.23 -15.40 5.31
C VAL A 247 12.72 -15.48 5.38
N VAL A 248 12.10 -16.40 4.64
CA VAL A 248 10.69 -16.76 4.79
C VAL A 248 10.54 -17.50 6.12
N ASP A 249 9.38 -17.48 6.71
CA ASP A 249 9.13 -18.12 8.00
C ASP A 249 9.58 -19.60 8.01
N PRO A 250 10.59 -19.97 8.82
CA PRO A 250 11.06 -21.34 8.91
C PRO A 250 10.04 -22.32 9.52
N GLU A 251 8.99 -21.80 10.16
CA GLU A 251 7.93 -22.62 10.80
C GLU A 251 6.86 -23.08 9.81
N VAL A 252 6.76 -22.44 8.64
CA VAL A 252 5.79 -22.85 7.61
C VAL A 252 6.32 -24.01 6.80
N SER A 253 5.61 -25.15 6.85
CA SER A 253 5.92 -26.30 6.02
C SER A 253 5.63 -26.00 4.55
N MET A 254 6.67 -25.90 3.74
CA MET A 254 6.57 -25.67 2.29
C MET A 254 7.21 -26.80 1.52
N THR A 255 6.63 -27.13 0.36
CA THR A 255 7.27 -28.02 -0.61
C THR A 255 8.48 -27.34 -1.27
N ASP A 256 9.46 -28.10 -1.79
CA ASP A 256 10.62 -27.57 -2.52
C ASP A 256 10.22 -26.60 -3.65
N LYS A 257 9.09 -26.86 -4.30
CA LYS A 257 8.57 -26.01 -5.37
C LYS A 257 8.09 -24.64 -4.84
N GLN A 258 7.42 -24.63 -3.69
CA GLN A 258 6.97 -23.42 -3.02
C GLN A 258 8.16 -22.62 -2.49
N LEU A 259 9.07 -23.27 -1.78
CA LEU A 259 10.32 -22.65 -1.32
C LEU A 259 11.09 -21.99 -2.46
N LYS A 260 11.19 -22.70 -3.60
CA LYS A 260 11.83 -22.16 -4.79
C LYS A 260 11.14 -20.93 -5.35
N GLY A 261 9.82 -20.92 -5.32
CA GLY A 261 9.00 -19.76 -5.75
C GLY A 261 9.19 -18.56 -4.81
N GLU A 262 9.10 -18.79 -3.50
CA GLU A 262 9.25 -17.74 -2.49
C GLU A 262 10.66 -17.15 -2.48
N SER A 263 11.69 -17.98 -2.53
CA SER A 263 13.09 -17.52 -2.59
C SER A 263 13.35 -16.65 -3.83
N GLY A 264 12.83 -17.08 -4.99
CA GLY A 264 12.93 -16.27 -6.21
C GLY A 264 12.21 -14.94 -6.10
N PHE A 265 11.07 -14.90 -5.41
CA PHE A 265 10.33 -13.67 -5.18
C PHE A 265 11.06 -12.73 -4.20
N ILE A 266 11.58 -13.25 -3.08
CA ILE A 266 12.36 -12.47 -2.11
C ILE A 266 13.61 -11.88 -2.76
N TYR A 267 14.30 -12.68 -3.58
CA TYR A 267 15.43 -12.18 -4.34
C TYR A 267 15.06 -11.03 -5.28
N LEU A 268 13.91 -11.14 -5.99
CA LEU A 268 13.40 -10.07 -6.83
C LEU A 268 13.13 -8.80 -6.00
N MET A 269 12.56 -8.95 -4.81
CA MET A 269 12.27 -7.82 -3.91
C MET A 269 13.54 -7.14 -3.43
N ALA A 270 14.60 -7.90 -3.15
CA ALA A 270 15.90 -7.35 -2.82
C ALA A 270 16.49 -6.44 -3.92
N GLN A 271 16.02 -6.56 -5.17
CA GLN A 271 16.43 -5.69 -6.27
C GLN A 271 15.52 -4.44 -6.40
N ILE A 272 14.32 -4.46 -5.81
CA ILE A 272 13.34 -3.36 -5.90
C ILE A 272 13.49 -2.38 -4.73
N PHE A 273 13.86 -2.88 -3.54
CA PHE A 273 13.95 -2.10 -2.31
C PHE A 273 15.38 -1.69 -1.87
N PRO A 274 16.44 -1.75 -2.69
CA PRO A 274 17.75 -1.34 -2.22
C PRO A 274 17.78 0.18 -2.05
N PHE A 275 18.18 0.62 -0.85
CA PHE A 275 18.50 2.01 -0.58
C PHE A 275 20.01 2.11 -0.36
N TYR A 276 20.70 2.78 -1.26
CA TYR A 276 22.13 3.04 -1.17
C TYR A 276 22.34 4.48 -0.74
N LEU A 277 23.21 4.69 0.25
CA LEU A 277 23.47 6.04 0.79
C LEU A 277 24.47 6.82 -0.06
N SER A 278 25.35 6.13 -0.78
CA SER A 278 26.33 6.76 -1.65
C SER A 278 26.63 5.93 -2.90
N PRO A 279 27.10 6.56 -3.99
CA PRO A 279 27.55 5.84 -5.19
C PRO A 279 28.74 4.93 -4.95
N GLU A 280 29.54 5.19 -3.92
CA GLU A 280 30.76 4.44 -3.56
C GLU A 280 30.46 3.21 -2.69
N GLU A 281 29.20 3.02 -2.27
CA GLU A 281 28.82 1.89 -1.43
C GLU A 281 29.13 0.57 -2.15
N GLU A 282 29.89 -0.31 -1.49
CA GLU A 282 30.40 -1.55 -2.10
C GLU A 282 29.26 -2.43 -2.63
N ALA A 283 28.15 -2.56 -1.89
CA ALA A 283 26.98 -3.34 -2.29
C ALA A 283 26.35 -2.79 -3.59
N LEU A 284 26.30 -1.46 -3.76
CA LEU A 284 25.84 -0.84 -5.00
C LEU A 284 26.80 -1.12 -6.15
N GLN A 285 28.10 -0.96 -5.93
CA GLN A 285 29.11 -1.22 -6.96
C GLN A 285 29.10 -2.68 -7.42
N GLN A 286 28.96 -3.61 -6.51
CA GLN A 286 28.82 -5.04 -6.84
C GLN A 286 27.54 -5.32 -7.62
N THR A 287 26.41 -4.69 -7.26
CA THR A 287 25.15 -4.80 -7.97
C THR A 287 25.26 -4.23 -9.39
N ILE A 288 25.85 -3.04 -9.56
CA ILE A 288 26.09 -2.42 -10.87
C ILE A 288 27.00 -3.32 -11.72
N HIS A 289 28.08 -3.82 -11.16
CA HIS A 289 29.01 -4.71 -11.87
C HIS A 289 28.31 -5.99 -12.34
N PHE A 290 27.53 -6.61 -11.47
CA PHE A 290 26.76 -7.81 -11.80
C PHE A 290 25.79 -7.58 -12.95
N PHE A 291 24.95 -6.53 -12.88
CA PHE A 291 23.99 -6.22 -13.96
C PHE A 291 24.67 -5.79 -15.25
N SER A 292 25.73 -5.00 -15.17
CA SER A 292 26.48 -4.55 -16.35
C SER A 292 27.06 -5.72 -17.14
N ASN A 293 27.62 -6.70 -16.44
CA ASN A 293 28.15 -7.91 -17.05
C ASN A 293 27.04 -8.78 -17.66
N LYS A 294 25.87 -8.87 -17.00
CA LYS A 294 24.70 -9.61 -17.54
C LYS A 294 24.13 -8.94 -18.77
N ILE A 295 23.97 -7.62 -18.78
CA ILE A 295 23.47 -6.87 -19.95
C ILE A 295 24.43 -7.01 -21.13
N ARG A 296 25.74 -6.96 -20.91
CA ARG A 296 26.74 -7.22 -21.96
C ARG A 296 26.60 -8.62 -22.55
N SER A 297 26.40 -9.63 -21.71
CA SER A 297 26.21 -11.01 -22.18
C SER A 297 24.91 -11.17 -23.02
N ILE A 298 23.83 -10.49 -22.66
CA ILE A 298 22.58 -10.53 -23.43
C ILE A 298 22.74 -9.85 -24.81
N ARG A 299 23.43 -8.69 -24.87
CA ARG A 299 23.69 -8.02 -26.15
C ARG A 299 24.56 -8.84 -27.11
N LEU A 300 25.48 -9.65 -26.58
CA LEU A 300 26.27 -10.57 -27.39
C LEU A 300 25.44 -11.71 -28.01
N TRP A 301 24.32 -12.10 -27.38
CA TRP A 301 23.42 -13.14 -27.92
C TRP A 301 22.40 -12.59 -28.92
N GLN A 302 22.16 -11.28 -28.97
CA GLN A 302 21.28 -10.65 -29.96
C GLN A 302 21.98 -10.31 -31.26
N THR A 303 23.31 -10.48 -31.33
CA THR A 303 24.14 -10.23 -32.53
C THR A 303 24.58 -11.53 -33.24
N PHE A 304 24.07 -12.66 -32.82
CA PHE A 304 24.15 -13.97 -33.48
C PHE A 304 22.75 -14.52 -33.74
#